data_af59e5e5ce2569e166924999c2008b6c
#
_entry.id   af59e5e5ce2569e166924999c2008b6c
#
_cell.length_a   1.000
_cell.length_b   1.000
_cell.length_c   1.000
_cell.angle_alpha   90.00
_cell.angle_beta   90.00
_cell.angle_gamma   90.00
#
_symmetry.space_group_name_H-M   'P 1'
#
loop_
_entity.id
_entity.type
_entity.pdbx_description
1 polymer ?
#
loop_
_entity_poly.entity_id
_entity_poly.type
_entity_poly.pdbx_seq_one_letter_code
_entity_poly.pdbx_strand_id
1 'polypeptide(L)'
;MQDGGRQRLGIPYVSKMWEERKILIAEELAKGHYDIVSLQEIWSRRDFEMISEKVHDVLPHTHYFYSGVIGSGVCVLSRYPIIDAFTYRYSLNGYMYNITHGDWFGGKAVGYCLIDHPKQPIHFFATHMHAEYSESHQYVSHRVVQSYQLSQFIQHLTRPTDVVLVCGDMNCKPSELCYRIIKDVTGLADAWEKHGLIEGGCYGNTADVSHNTFSGGKSPVKGGPRDGNRIDYIFYRCDGDAFKCVECEVTMQRVPGKQFSFSDHEGVSAEFVVKDLHGISRTDPAEADEPDIHRVKEVLTETCSVVSAAIDALPSLNFKQISYIFFMLFFILSPILFPCCEDSPLSLHFIFGKLLHVICIIITVILSGFLFYLVLNSREEYSVYKNVLQVIDIQLKRINPQKRVKENFHLE
;
A
#
# COMPACT_ATOMS: atom_id res chain seq x y z
N MET A 1 -27.25 6.60 -14.91
CA MET A 1 -25.81 6.52 -14.60
C MET A 1 -25.71 6.14 -13.13
N GLN A 2 -25.51 4.85 -12.83
CA GLN A 2 -25.32 4.39 -11.47
C GLN A 2 -23.82 4.34 -11.23
N ASP A 3 -23.37 5.25 -10.38
CA ASP A 3 -22.01 5.36 -9.92
C ASP A 3 -21.70 4.13 -9.05
N GLY A 4 -20.86 3.23 -9.60
CA GLY A 4 -20.44 2.02 -8.92
C GLY A 4 -19.41 2.36 -7.84
N GLY A 5 -19.87 2.92 -6.72
CA GLY A 5 -19.03 3.20 -5.57
C GLY A 5 -18.34 1.93 -5.10
N ARG A 6 -17.01 1.89 -5.17
CA ARG A 6 -16.17 0.88 -4.52
C ARG A 6 -16.46 0.93 -3.03
N GLN A 7 -16.99 -0.18 -2.51
CA GLN A 7 -17.25 -0.30 -1.08
C GLN A 7 -15.95 -0.68 -0.39
N ARG A 8 -15.45 0.20 0.44
CA ARG A 8 -14.24 -0.01 1.22
C ARG A 8 -14.59 -0.64 2.56
N LEU A 9 -13.81 -1.62 2.97
CA LEU A 9 -13.85 -2.19 4.29
C LEU A 9 -13.50 -1.14 5.36
N GLY A 10 -14.18 -1.19 6.50
CA GLY A 10 -13.74 -0.53 7.72
C GLY A 10 -14.09 0.94 7.90
N ILE A 11 -14.68 1.63 6.92
CA ILE A 11 -15.23 2.96 7.17
C ILE A 11 -16.70 2.82 7.58
N PRO A 12 -17.08 3.10 8.84
CA PRO A 12 -18.47 3.11 9.26
C PRO A 12 -19.28 4.01 8.29
N TYR A 13 -20.45 3.55 7.86
CA TYR A 13 -21.34 4.18 6.88
C TYR A 13 -21.03 3.94 5.39
N VAL A 14 -19.83 3.48 5.01
CA VAL A 14 -19.47 3.17 3.62
C VAL A 14 -19.49 1.66 3.37
N SER A 15 -19.11 0.87 4.36
CA SER A 15 -19.03 -0.59 4.26
C SER A 15 -20.34 -1.26 4.66
N LYS A 16 -20.97 -1.95 3.72
CA LYS A 16 -22.20 -2.70 4.01
C LYS A 16 -21.95 -3.76 5.10
N MET A 17 -22.85 -3.79 6.09
CA MET A 17 -22.87 -4.79 7.15
C MET A 17 -21.57 -4.90 7.97
N TRP A 18 -20.76 -3.82 8.03
CA TRP A 18 -19.46 -3.85 8.69
C TRP A 18 -19.56 -4.31 10.16
N GLU A 19 -20.54 -3.83 10.91
CA GLU A 19 -20.74 -4.18 12.31
C GLU A 19 -20.96 -5.69 12.53
N GLU A 20 -21.65 -6.37 11.62
CA GLU A 20 -21.84 -7.83 11.67
C GLU A 20 -20.59 -8.57 11.14
N ARG A 21 -20.02 -8.12 10.02
CA ARG A 21 -18.87 -8.77 9.39
C ARG A 21 -17.63 -8.78 10.28
N LYS A 22 -17.29 -7.66 10.94
CA LYS A 22 -16.13 -7.59 11.83
C LYS A 22 -16.21 -8.58 13.00
N ILE A 23 -17.44 -8.81 13.53
CA ILE A 23 -17.67 -9.80 14.59
C ILE A 23 -17.44 -11.20 14.04
N LEU A 24 -17.99 -11.52 12.87
CA LEU A 24 -17.86 -12.83 12.25
C LEU A 24 -16.41 -13.13 11.82
N ILE A 25 -15.67 -12.10 11.33
CA ILE A 25 -14.23 -12.22 11.06
C ILE A 25 -13.50 -12.58 12.37
N ALA A 26 -13.74 -11.84 13.46
CA ALA A 26 -13.11 -12.12 14.74
C ALA A 26 -13.48 -13.51 15.30
N GLU A 27 -14.72 -13.96 15.11
CA GLU A 27 -15.17 -15.33 15.49
C GLU A 27 -14.47 -16.42 14.66
N GLU A 28 -14.27 -16.19 13.38
CA GLU A 28 -13.54 -17.13 12.51
C GLU A 28 -12.08 -17.24 12.95
N LEU A 29 -11.42 -16.11 13.19
CA LEU A 29 -10.03 -16.06 13.66
C LEU A 29 -9.88 -16.70 15.06
N ALA A 30 -10.88 -16.55 15.94
CA ALA A 30 -10.89 -17.13 17.28
C ALA A 30 -10.98 -18.66 17.29
N LYS A 31 -11.26 -19.32 16.16
CA LYS A 31 -11.19 -20.79 16.05
C LYS A 31 -9.78 -21.34 16.19
N GLY A 32 -8.74 -20.48 16.06
CA GLY A 32 -7.36 -20.85 16.34
C GLY A 32 -6.66 -21.61 15.21
N HIS A 33 -7.17 -21.53 13.99
CA HIS A 33 -6.54 -22.16 12.81
C HIS A 33 -5.28 -21.44 12.34
N TYR A 34 -5.09 -20.16 12.72
CA TYR A 34 -3.98 -19.31 12.27
C TYR A 34 -3.03 -19.02 13.42
N ASP A 35 -1.73 -18.97 13.12
CA ASP A 35 -0.69 -18.60 14.09
C ASP A 35 -0.31 -17.12 14.00
N ILE A 36 -0.32 -16.56 12.80
CA ILE A 36 -0.03 -15.15 12.54
C ILE A 36 -1.03 -14.64 11.49
N VAL A 37 -1.64 -13.49 11.75
CA VAL A 37 -2.65 -12.88 10.88
C VAL A 37 -2.27 -11.43 10.61
N SER A 38 -2.31 -11.03 9.33
CA SER A 38 -2.23 -9.64 8.89
C SER A 38 -3.62 -9.20 8.42
N LEU A 39 -4.15 -8.14 8.99
CA LEU A 39 -5.41 -7.53 8.57
C LEU A 39 -5.15 -6.17 7.95
N GLN A 40 -5.89 -5.87 6.88
CA GLN A 40 -5.90 -4.59 6.19
C GLN A 40 -7.27 -3.93 6.35
N GLU A 41 -7.31 -2.61 6.18
CA GLU A 41 -8.50 -1.77 6.26
C GLU A 41 -9.22 -1.77 7.62
N ILE A 42 -8.51 -2.03 8.70
CA ILE A 42 -9.01 -1.84 10.06
C ILE A 42 -8.77 -0.37 10.45
N TRP A 43 -9.63 0.52 9.99
CA TRP A 43 -9.46 1.98 10.14
C TRP A 43 -9.80 2.50 11.53
N SER A 44 -10.60 1.76 12.30
CA SER A 44 -11.05 2.16 13.63
C SER A 44 -10.24 1.44 14.71
N ARG A 45 -9.63 2.21 15.61
CA ARG A 45 -8.98 1.65 16.80
C ARG A 45 -9.95 0.79 17.63
N ARG A 46 -11.22 1.22 17.74
CA ARG A 46 -12.24 0.45 18.46
C ARG A 46 -12.49 -0.91 17.83
N ASP A 47 -12.45 -0.99 16.49
CA ASP A 47 -12.63 -2.26 15.78
C ASP A 47 -11.42 -3.18 15.99
N PHE A 48 -10.20 -2.61 15.95
CA PHE A 48 -8.99 -3.35 16.31
C PHE A 48 -9.02 -3.89 17.74
N GLU A 49 -9.41 -3.06 18.71
CA GLU A 49 -9.51 -3.46 20.12
C GLU A 49 -10.55 -4.59 20.30
N MET A 50 -11.71 -4.47 19.65
CA MET A 50 -12.76 -5.51 19.68
C MET A 50 -12.27 -6.84 19.07
N ILE A 51 -11.59 -6.78 17.91
CA ILE A 51 -11.04 -7.99 17.28
C ILE A 51 -9.96 -8.59 18.19
N SER A 52 -9.04 -7.79 18.71
CA SER A 52 -7.96 -8.24 19.60
C SER A 52 -8.49 -8.91 20.88
N GLU A 53 -9.53 -8.34 21.48
CA GLU A 53 -10.19 -8.92 22.66
C GLU A 53 -10.84 -10.27 22.32
N LYS A 54 -11.54 -10.35 21.18
CA LYS A 54 -12.24 -11.57 20.77
C LYS A 54 -11.31 -12.75 20.46
N VAL A 55 -10.11 -12.47 19.93
CA VAL A 55 -9.13 -13.50 19.54
C VAL A 55 -8.07 -13.76 20.62
N HIS A 56 -8.15 -13.09 21.77
CA HIS A 56 -7.09 -13.07 22.79
C HIS A 56 -6.62 -14.46 23.23
N ASP A 57 -7.52 -15.43 23.33
CA ASP A 57 -7.20 -16.78 23.81
C ASP A 57 -6.30 -17.56 22.81
N VAL A 58 -6.33 -17.22 21.54
CA VAL A 58 -5.60 -17.92 20.46
C VAL A 58 -4.50 -17.08 19.81
N LEU A 59 -4.68 -15.74 19.76
CA LEU A 59 -3.76 -14.77 19.18
C LEU A 59 -3.52 -13.60 20.17
N PRO A 60 -2.87 -13.87 21.33
CA PRO A 60 -2.77 -12.90 22.42
C PRO A 60 -1.89 -11.69 22.13
N HIS A 61 -1.00 -11.79 21.14
CA HIS A 61 -0.04 -10.73 20.81
C HIS A 61 -0.51 -9.95 19.59
N THR A 62 -0.88 -8.69 19.78
CA THR A 62 -1.45 -7.88 18.71
C THR A 62 -0.73 -6.54 18.58
N HIS A 63 -0.59 -6.04 17.35
CA HIS A 63 0.00 -4.72 17.09
C HIS A 63 -0.73 -4.01 15.96
N TYR A 64 -1.04 -2.72 16.18
CA TYR A 64 -1.64 -1.83 15.18
C TYR A 64 -0.60 -0.81 14.71
N PHE A 65 -0.41 -0.67 13.40
CA PHE A 65 0.55 0.26 12.82
C PHE A 65 -0.09 1.62 12.56
N TYR A 66 0.22 2.59 13.41
CA TYR A 66 -0.28 3.96 13.26
C TYR A 66 0.42 4.68 12.13
N SER A 67 -0.35 5.32 11.23
CA SER A 67 0.13 6.16 10.14
C SER A 67 -0.96 7.10 9.67
N GLY A 68 -0.61 8.13 8.88
CA GLY A 68 -1.56 9.08 8.30
C GLY A 68 -2.45 9.80 9.31
N VAL A 69 -3.60 10.26 8.84
CA VAL A 69 -4.58 10.98 9.67
C VAL A 69 -5.56 10.04 10.37
N ILE A 70 -5.96 8.97 9.68
CA ILE A 70 -6.98 8.01 10.15
C ILE A 70 -6.39 6.65 10.52
N GLY A 71 -5.08 6.47 10.40
CA GLY A 71 -4.38 5.20 10.63
C GLY A 71 -4.02 4.48 9.34
N SER A 72 -3.02 3.57 9.38
CA SER A 72 -2.64 2.77 8.21
C SER A 72 -3.70 1.76 7.79
N GLY A 73 -4.60 1.40 8.70
CA GLY A 73 -5.54 0.30 8.55
C GLY A 73 -4.89 -1.08 8.66
N VAL A 74 -3.59 -1.17 8.94
CA VAL A 74 -2.84 -2.43 9.00
C VAL A 74 -2.59 -2.83 10.45
N CYS A 75 -2.85 -4.10 10.78
CA CYS A 75 -2.52 -4.67 12.07
C CYS A 75 -2.09 -6.13 11.94
N VAL A 76 -1.39 -6.61 12.96
CA VAL A 76 -0.92 -7.99 13.09
C VAL A 76 -1.44 -8.59 14.38
N LEU A 77 -1.90 -9.83 14.30
CA LEU A 77 -2.31 -10.67 15.42
C LEU A 77 -1.42 -11.92 15.40
N SER A 78 -0.87 -12.33 16.53
CA SER A 78 0.07 -13.43 16.60
C SER A 78 -0.16 -14.31 17.82
N ARG A 79 -0.01 -15.62 17.63
CA ARG A 79 0.06 -16.60 18.72
C ARG A 79 1.34 -16.45 19.53
N TYR A 80 2.42 -16.01 18.85
CA TYR A 80 3.76 -15.89 19.44
C TYR A 80 4.05 -14.45 19.84
N PRO A 81 4.93 -14.21 20.82
CA PRO A 81 5.28 -12.86 21.25
C PRO A 81 5.82 -11.99 20.09
N ILE A 82 5.35 -10.76 20.03
CA ILE A 82 5.93 -9.71 19.20
C ILE A 82 6.98 -9.00 20.05
N ILE A 83 8.27 -9.18 19.74
CA ILE A 83 9.39 -8.67 20.56
C ILE A 83 9.98 -7.37 20.00
N ASP A 84 9.69 -7.02 18.76
CA ASP A 84 10.04 -5.73 18.17
C ASP A 84 8.99 -5.36 17.12
N ALA A 85 8.74 -4.06 16.94
CA ALA A 85 7.81 -3.55 15.94
C ALA A 85 8.24 -2.19 15.42
N PHE A 86 8.06 -1.97 14.12
CA PHE A 86 8.40 -0.73 13.46
C PHE A 86 7.41 -0.41 12.34
N THR A 87 7.12 0.89 12.14
CA THR A 87 6.24 1.36 11.06
C THR A 87 7.03 2.25 10.12
N TYR A 88 7.00 1.94 8.83
CA TYR A 88 7.55 2.79 7.78
C TYR A 88 6.42 3.27 6.87
N ARG A 89 6.12 4.57 6.91
CA ARG A 89 5.17 5.20 6.00
C ARG A 89 5.79 5.35 4.62
N TYR A 90 5.11 4.88 3.59
CA TYR A 90 5.56 5.11 2.22
C TYR A 90 5.63 6.60 1.89
N SER A 91 6.62 6.99 1.10
CA SER A 91 6.84 8.39 0.75
C SER A 91 5.76 8.95 -0.17
N LEU A 92 5.13 8.11 -1.01
CA LEU A 92 4.05 8.50 -1.89
C LEU A 92 2.76 7.77 -1.50
N ASN A 93 1.69 8.51 -1.26
CA ASN A 93 0.42 7.98 -0.75
C ASN A 93 -0.81 8.53 -1.50
N GLY A 94 -0.66 8.92 -2.76
CA GLY A 94 -1.75 9.54 -3.52
C GLY A 94 -1.87 11.04 -3.23
N TYR A 95 -3.02 11.61 -3.53
CA TYR A 95 -3.22 13.05 -3.53
C TYR A 95 -4.36 13.46 -2.59
N MET A 96 -4.11 14.44 -1.73
CA MET A 96 -5.09 14.98 -0.79
C MET A 96 -6.34 15.53 -1.50
N TYR A 97 -6.17 16.12 -2.68
CA TYR A 97 -7.30 16.69 -3.44
C TYR A 97 -8.23 15.63 -4.03
N ASN A 98 -7.79 14.38 -4.14
CA ASN A 98 -8.63 13.26 -4.54
C ASN A 98 -9.33 12.67 -3.29
N ILE A 99 -10.20 13.45 -2.68
CA ILE A 99 -10.87 13.13 -1.39
C ILE A 99 -11.56 11.77 -1.44
N THR A 100 -12.12 11.40 -2.60
CA THR A 100 -12.82 10.12 -2.80
C THR A 100 -11.89 8.91 -2.85
N HIS A 101 -10.58 9.11 -3.03
CA HIS A 101 -9.60 8.03 -3.10
C HIS A 101 -9.13 7.55 -1.71
N GLY A 102 -9.22 8.37 -0.67
CA GLY A 102 -9.03 7.99 0.74
C GLY A 102 -7.62 7.56 1.18
N ASP A 103 -6.80 6.98 0.33
CA ASP A 103 -5.49 6.41 0.68
C ASP A 103 -4.51 7.44 1.24
N TRP A 104 -4.58 8.68 0.75
CA TRP A 104 -3.76 9.76 1.28
C TRP A 104 -4.01 9.99 2.78
N PHE A 105 -5.28 9.93 3.20
CA PHE A 105 -5.66 10.12 4.61
C PHE A 105 -5.23 8.93 5.48
N GLY A 106 -5.25 7.71 4.94
CA GLY A 106 -4.76 6.50 5.60
C GLY A 106 -3.26 6.49 5.79
N GLY A 107 -2.50 7.07 4.85
CA GLY A 107 -1.04 7.04 4.89
C GLY A 107 -0.53 5.61 4.83
N LYS A 108 -0.66 4.98 3.66
CA LYS A 108 -0.20 3.61 3.42
C LYS A 108 1.22 3.40 3.93
N ALA A 109 1.44 2.26 4.56
CA ALA A 109 2.67 1.95 5.28
C ALA A 109 2.99 0.47 5.20
N VAL A 110 4.22 0.13 5.49
CA VAL A 110 4.61 -1.22 5.88
C VAL A 110 4.84 -1.25 7.38
N GLY A 111 4.22 -2.21 8.04
CA GLY A 111 4.48 -2.56 9.43
C GLY A 111 5.43 -3.75 9.49
N TYR A 112 6.40 -3.68 10.36
CA TYR A 112 7.32 -4.75 10.66
C TYR A 112 7.09 -5.25 12.09
N CYS A 113 7.09 -6.57 12.27
CA CYS A 113 7.15 -7.23 13.57
C CYS A 113 8.25 -8.29 13.57
N LEU A 114 9.04 -8.33 14.62
CA LEU A 114 9.88 -9.49 14.92
C LEU A 114 9.08 -10.40 15.87
N ILE A 115 8.74 -11.59 15.38
CA ILE A 115 7.92 -12.56 16.11
C ILE A 115 8.84 -13.63 16.69
N ASP A 116 8.76 -13.83 18.01
CA ASP A 116 9.56 -14.81 18.75
C ASP A 116 8.91 -16.20 18.65
N HIS A 117 9.07 -16.82 17.49
CA HIS A 117 8.60 -18.18 17.29
C HIS A 117 9.59 -19.18 17.92
N PRO A 118 9.10 -20.23 18.66
CA PRO A 118 9.93 -21.13 19.47
C PRO A 118 11.10 -21.79 18.74
N LYS A 119 11.01 -21.99 17.44
CA LYS A 119 12.08 -22.65 16.65
C LYS A 119 13.07 -21.65 16.06
N GLN A 120 12.60 -20.47 15.64
CA GLN A 120 13.44 -19.39 15.12
C GLN A 120 12.63 -18.11 14.95
N PRO A 121 13.22 -16.92 15.12
CA PRO A 121 12.54 -15.65 14.94
C PRO A 121 12.03 -15.50 13.50
N ILE A 122 10.85 -14.89 13.36
CA ILE A 122 10.20 -14.60 12.07
C ILE A 122 10.13 -13.09 11.87
N HIS A 123 10.76 -12.60 10.80
CA HIS A 123 10.63 -11.23 10.34
C HIS A 123 9.34 -11.09 9.55
N PHE A 124 8.32 -10.51 10.16
CA PHE A 124 7.00 -10.39 9.58
C PHE A 124 6.72 -8.96 9.11
N PHE A 125 6.37 -8.80 7.84
CA PHE A 125 6.02 -7.53 7.22
C PHE A 125 4.55 -7.57 6.81
N ALA A 126 3.78 -6.59 7.29
CA ALA A 126 2.38 -6.40 6.93
C ALA A 126 2.23 -5.09 6.17
N THR A 127 1.58 -5.10 5.02
CA THR A 127 1.43 -3.88 4.23
C THR A 127 0.09 -3.80 3.51
N HIS A 128 -0.25 -2.58 3.10
CA HIS A 128 -1.34 -2.30 2.18
C HIS A 128 -0.89 -1.16 1.27
N MET A 129 -0.72 -1.44 -0.02
CA MET A 129 -0.27 -0.46 -1.01
C MET A 129 -1.42 0.37 -1.55
N HIS A 130 -1.09 1.43 -2.28
CA HIS A 130 -2.06 2.36 -2.85
C HIS A 130 -2.96 1.66 -3.88
N ALA A 131 -4.28 1.83 -3.72
CA ALA A 131 -5.26 1.27 -4.64
C ALA A 131 -5.25 1.97 -6.01
N GLU A 132 -5.66 1.25 -7.07
CA GLU A 132 -5.98 1.86 -8.36
C GLU A 132 -7.46 2.22 -8.40
N TYR A 133 -7.76 3.50 -8.60
CA TYR A 133 -9.13 4.03 -8.56
C TYR A 133 -9.73 4.27 -9.93
N SER A 134 -8.91 4.28 -10.98
CA SER A 134 -9.35 4.60 -12.33
C SER A 134 -8.60 3.80 -13.38
N GLU A 135 -9.20 3.65 -14.56
CA GLU A 135 -8.55 3.04 -15.73
C GLU A 135 -7.35 3.87 -16.26
N SER A 136 -7.18 5.09 -15.79
CA SER A 136 -6.07 5.96 -16.20
C SER A 136 -4.71 5.58 -15.63
N HIS A 137 -4.66 4.56 -14.75
CA HIS A 137 -3.42 4.09 -14.11
C HIS A 137 -2.62 5.21 -13.42
N GLN A 138 -3.32 6.17 -12.85
CA GLN A 138 -2.76 7.39 -12.25
C GLN A 138 -1.72 7.11 -11.15
N TYR A 139 -1.86 6.00 -10.43
CA TYR A 139 -1.04 5.67 -9.26
C TYR A 139 0.00 4.58 -9.51
N VAL A 140 0.27 4.21 -10.76
CA VAL A 140 1.29 3.19 -11.07
C VAL A 140 2.66 3.60 -10.53
N SER A 141 3.09 4.85 -10.73
CA SER A 141 4.38 5.33 -10.21
C SER A 141 4.44 5.31 -8.68
N HIS A 142 3.33 5.61 -8.00
CA HIS A 142 3.24 5.51 -6.53
C HIS A 142 3.42 4.08 -6.06
N ARG A 143 2.70 3.11 -6.65
CA ARG A 143 2.84 1.69 -6.31
C ARG A 143 4.24 1.15 -6.63
N VAL A 144 4.82 1.56 -7.76
CA VAL A 144 6.21 1.20 -8.13
C VAL A 144 7.19 1.68 -7.08
N VAL A 145 7.07 2.94 -6.63
CA VAL A 145 7.91 3.48 -5.55
C VAL A 145 7.65 2.75 -4.23
N GLN A 146 6.39 2.50 -3.87
CA GLN A 146 6.04 1.76 -2.65
C GLN A 146 6.62 0.35 -2.66
N SER A 147 6.52 -0.38 -3.79
CA SER A 147 7.09 -1.71 -3.95
C SER A 147 8.62 -1.70 -3.82
N TYR A 148 9.27 -0.71 -4.41
CA TYR A 148 10.71 -0.54 -4.29
C TYR A 148 11.12 -0.21 -2.85
N GLN A 149 10.42 0.70 -2.18
CA GLN A 149 10.66 1.03 -0.77
C GLN A 149 10.44 -0.18 0.15
N LEU A 150 9.39 -0.96 -0.07
CA LEU A 150 9.17 -2.22 0.65
C LEU A 150 10.35 -3.18 0.46
N SER A 151 10.81 -3.36 -0.79
CA SER A 151 11.92 -4.24 -1.09
C SER A 151 13.22 -3.79 -0.41
N GLN A 152 13.49 -2.48 -0.40
CA GLN A 152 14.63 -1.91 0.32
C GLN A 152 14.51 -2.11 1.83
N PHE A 153 13.32 -1.89 2.38
CA PHE A 153 13.05 -2.04 3.80
C PHE A 153 13.30 -3.48 4.26
N ILE A 154 12.83 -4.48 3.49
CA ILE A 154 13.11 -5.90 3.74
C ILE A 154 14.60 -6.18 3.68
N GLN A 155 15.31 -5.74 2.63
CA GLN A 155 16.74 -6.00 2.45
C GLN A 155 17.61 -5.38 3.55
N HIS A 156 17.22 -4.22 4.09
CA HIS A 156 17.99 -3.55 5.14
C HIS A 156 17.73 -4.10 6.55
N LEU A 157 16.54 -4.64 6.80
CA LEU A 157 16.18 -5.19 8.11
C LEU A 157 16.49 -6.68 8.25
N THR A 158 16.73 -7.39 7.15
CA THR A 158 16.88 -8.85 7.20
C THR A 158 18.16 -9.30 6.50
N ARG A 159 18.72 -10.42 6.99
CA ARG A 159 19.83 -11.12 6.37
C ARG A 159 19.29 -12.14 5.37
N PRO A 160 20.08 -12.61 4.41
CA PRO A 160 19.67 -13.69 3.48
C PRO A 160 19.17 -14.96 4.17
N THR A 161 19.72 -15.26 5.35
CA THR A 161 19.40 -16.46 6.15
C THR A 161 18.22 -16.29 7.10
N ASP A 162 17.64 -15.09 7.23
CA ASP A 162 16.51 -14.86 8.13
C ASP A 162 15.21 -15.36 7.50
N VAL A 163 14.33 -15.90 8.34
CA VAL A 163 12.96 -16.23 7.95
C VAL A 163 12.16 -14.96 7.80
N VAL A 164 11.63 -14.76 6.61
CA VAL A 164 10.86 -13.56 6.25
C VAL A 164 9.50 -13.96 5.73
N LEU A 165 8.47 -13.31 6.24
CA LEU A 165 7.11 -13.32 5.72
C LEU A 165 6.66 -11.91 5.38
N VAL A 166 6.08 -11.72 4.20
CA VAL A 166 5.50 -10.45 3.76
C VAL A 166 4.05 -10.69 3.33
N CYS A 167 3.11 -10.10 4.05
CA CYS A 167 1.69 -10.32 3.84
C CYS A 167 0.96 -9.02 3.58
N GLY A 168 -0.04 -9.04 2.71
CA GLY A 168 -0.92 -7.90 2.54
C GLY A 168 -1.51 -7.74 1.14
N ASP A 169 -2.32 -6.69 1.03
CA ASP A 169 -2.86 -6.22 -0.23
C ASP A 169 -1.83 -5.32 -0.94
N MET A 170 -1.23 -5.85 -2.00
CA MET A 170 -0.24 -5.12 -2.80
C MET A 170 -0.89 -4.25 -3.88
N ASN A 171 -2.22 -4.33 -4.05
CA ASN A 171 -2.97 -3.62 -5.08
C ASN A 171 -2.35 -3.73 -6.49
N CYS A 172 -1.66 -4.82 -6.77
CA CYS A 172 -1.03 -5.12 -8.05
C CYS A 172 -1.17 -6.59 -8.42
N LYS A 173 -1.24 -6.86 -9.72
CA LYS A 173 -1.35 -8.21 -10.28
C LYS A 173 0.03 -8.83 -10.49
N PRO A 174 0.14 -10.18 -10.62
CA PRO A 174 1.42 -10.84 -10.89
C PRO A 174 2.12 -10.39 -12.18
N SER A 175 1.36 -9.89 -13.16
CA SER A 175 1.88 -9.37 -14.42
C SER A 175 2.46 -7.95 -14.31
N GLU A 176 2.23 -7.24 -13.20
CA GLU A 176 2.63 -5.84 -13.04
C GLU A 176 4.05 -5.70 -12.47
N LEU A 177 4.69 -4.57 -12.78
CA LEU A 177 6.05 -4.26 -12.33
C LEU A 177 6.18 -4.30 -10.80
N CYS A 178 5.17 -3.81 -10.07
CA CYS A 178 5.14 -3.78 -8.60
C CYS A 178 5.37 -5.16 -7.99
N TYR A 179 4.69 -6.18 -8.51
CA TYR A 179 4.86 -7.57 -8.07
C TYR A 179 6.29 -8.06 -8.35
N ARG A 180 6.81 -7.82 -9.57
CA ARG A 180 8.18 -8.23 -9.95
C ARG A 180 9.24 -7.53 -9.10
N ILE A 181 9.05 -6.25 -8.75
CA ILE A 181 9.95 -5.54 -7.83
C ILE A 181 10.03 -6.26 -6.49
N ILE A 182 8.88 -6.57 -5.87
CA ILE A 182 8.87 -7.24 -4.58
C ILE A 182 9.58 -8.59 -4.67
N LYS A 183 9.20 -9.41 -5.64
CA LYS A 183 9.70 -10.78 -5.79
C LYS A 183 11.17 -10.82 -6.16
N ASP A 184 11.55 -10.17 -7.26
CA ASP A 184 12.87 -10.35 -7.87
C ASP A 184 13.97 -9.57 -7.13
N VAL A 185 13.66 -8.35 -6.63
CA VAL A 185 14.65 -7.53 -5.89
C VAL A 185 14.94 -8.13 -4.51
N THR A 186 13.95 -8.73 -3.85
CA THR A 186 14.13 -9.32 -2.51
C THR A 186 14.53 -10.79 -2.54
N GLY A 187 14.32 -11.49 -3.66
CA GLY A 187 14.46 -12.94 -3.76
C GLY A 187 13.37 -13.73 -3.01
N LEU A 188 12.23 -13.08 -2.67
CA LEU A 188 11.12 -13.75 -2.01
C LEU A 188 10.37 -14.67 -2.98
N ALA A 189 9.92 -15.81 -2.49
CA ALA A 189 9.00 -16.69 -3.18
C ALA A 189 7.55 -16.29 -2.89
N ASP A 190 6.67 -16.41 -3.87
CA ASP A 190 5.22 -16.26 -3.69
C ASP A 190 4.65 -17.63 -3.29
N ALA A 191 3.97 -17.68 -2.14
CA ALA A 191 3.41 -18.93 -1.62
C ALA A 191 2.38 -19.55 -2.58
N TRP A 192 1.54 -18.72 -3.21
CA TRP A 192 0.57 -19.20 -4.19
C TRP A 192 1.22 -19.80 -5.46
N GLU A 193 2.24 -19.16 -6.00
CA GLU A 193 2.94 -19.70 -7.18
C GLU A 193 3.60 -21.05 -6.92
N LYS A 194 4.05 -21.27 -5.69
CA LYS A 194 4.79 -22.48 -5.32
C LYS A 194 3.86 -23.61 -4.85
N HIS A 195 2.81 -23.29 -4.12
CA HIS A 195 2.03 -24.26 -3.35
C HIS A 195 0.52 -23.98 -3.37
N GLY A 196 0.03 -23.12 -4.28
CA GLY A 196 -1.39 -22.82 -4.38
C GLY A 196 -2.20 -24.03 -4.81
N LEU A 197 -3.29 -24.30 -4.09
CA LEU A 197 -4.24 -25.34 -4.45
C LEU A 197 -5.12 -24.87 -5.62
N ILE A 198 -5.00 -25.54 -6.75
CA ILE A 198 -5.81 -25.28 -7.97
C ILE A 198 -7.02 -26.22 -8.00
N GLU A 199 -7.59 -26.58 -6.89
CA GLU A 199 -8.79 -27.39 -6.82
C GLU A 199 -10.04 -26.57 -7.20
N GLY A 200 -10.92 -27.15 -7.97
CA GLY A 200 -12.20 -26.53 -8.36
C GLY A 200 -12.11 -25.25 -9.21
N GLY A 201 -10.95 -24.97 -9.84
CA GLY A 201 -10.75 -23.76 -10.65
C GLY A 201 -10.40 -22.52 -9.84
N CYS A 202 -9.89 -22.66 -8.62
CA CYS A 202 -9.33 -21.55 -7.86
C CYS A 202 -7.99 -21.11 -8.46
N TYR A 203 -7.89 -19.85 -8.83
CA TYR A 203 -6.68 -19.25 -9.43
C TYR A 203 -5.94 -18.29 -8.47
N GLY A 204 -6.28 -18.34 -7.18
CA GLY A 204 -5.71 -17.45 -6.17
C GLY A 204 -6.25 -16.02 -6.23
N ASN A 205 -7.31 -15.79 -6.99
CA ASN A 205 -7.92 -14.47 -7.09
C ASN A 205 -8.61 -14.10 -5.79
N THR A 206 -8.34 -12.90 -5.29
CA THR A 206 -8.77 -12.44 -3.97
C THR A 206 -9.75 -11.28 -4.04
N ALA A 207 -9.69 -10.47 -5.10
CA ALA A 207 -10.54 -9.31 -5.29
C ALA A 207 -11.38 -9.39 -6.56
N ASP A 208 -12.51 -8.70 -6.60
CA ASP A 208 -13.44 -8.62 -7.74
C ASP A 208 -13.92 -9.99 -8.28
N VAL A 209 -13.87 -11.04 -7.46
CA VAL A 209 -14.34 -12.38 -7.87
C VAL A 209 -15.87 -12.45 -7.94
N SER A 210 -16.40 -13.17 -8.93
CA SER A 210 -17.84 -13.16 -9.25
C SER A 210 -18.76 -13.73 -8.17
N HIS A 211 -18.24 -14.62 -7.33
CA HIS A 211 -19.01 -15.23 -6.23
C HIS A 211 -19.01 -14.38 -4.95
N ASN A 212 -18.13 -13.38 -4.85
CA ASN A 212 -18.11 -12.47 -3.70
C ASN A 212 -19.28 -11.49 -3.77
N THR A 213 -19.99 -11.35 -2.65
CA THR A 213 -21.24 -10.56 -2.60
C THR A 213 -21.01 -9.04 -2.59
N PHE A 214 -19.78 -8.60 -2.38
CA PHE A 214 -19.39 -7.19 -2.35
C PHE A 214 -18.63 -6.73 -3.60
N SER A 215 -18.18 -7.66 -4.45
CA SER A 215 -17.48 -7.34 -5.72
C SER A 215 -18.35 -6.65 -6.77
N GLY A 216 -19.66 -6.61 -6.57
CA GLY A 216 -20.60 -5.91 -7.46
C GLY A 216 -20.71 -6.49 -8.87
N GLY A 217 -20.33 -7.77 -9.08
CA GLY A 217 -20.44 -8.45 -10.37
C GLY A 217 -19.51 -7.90 -11.45
N LYS A 218 -18.39 -7.31 -11.06
CA LYS A 218 -17.42 -6.67 -11.97
C LYS A 218 -16.59 -7.66 -12.78
N SER A 219 -16.55 -8.93 -12.38
CA SER A 219 -15.78 -9.91 -13.13
C SER A 219 -16.46 -10.24 -14.47
N PRO A 220 -15.75 -10.12 -15.60
CA PRO A 220 -16.29 -10.43 -16.92
C PRO A 220 -16.45 -11.95 -17.16
N VAL A 221 -15.79 -12.79 -16.35
CA VAL A 221 -15.75 -14.25 -16.54
C VAL A 221 -15.94 -14.94 -15.19
N LYS A 222 -17.00 -15.75 -15.07
CA LYS A 222 -17.26 -16.53 -13.85
C LYS A 222 -16.42 -17.80 -13.82
N GLY A 223 -15.73 -18.05 -12.68
CA GLY A 223 -15.09 -19.33 -12.40
C GLY A 223 -13.89 -19.68 -13.29
N GLY A 224 -13.27 -18.70 -13.92
CA GLY A 224 -12.08 -18.86 -14.75
C GLY A 224 -10.88 -18.06 -14.26
N PRO A 225 -9.71 -18.18 -14.93
CA PRO A 225 -8.50 -17.47 -14.52
C PRO A 225 -8.60 -15.93 -14.59
N ARG A 226 -9.64 -15.41 -15.24
CA ARG A 226 -9.98 -13.99 -15.33
C ARG A 226 -11.14 -13.59 -14.42
N ASP A 227 -11.56 -14.48 -13.53
CA ASP A 227 -12.61 -14.20 -12.54
C ASP A 227 -12.01 -13.48 -11.33
N GLY A 228 -11.86 -12.19 -11.46
CA GLY A 228 -11.26 -11.36 -10.41
C GLY A 228 -9.76 -11.07 -10.60
N ASN A 229 -9.14 -10.63 -9.54
CA ASN A 229 -7.76 -10.21 -9.48
C ASN A 229 -7.06 -10.86 -8.28
N ARG A 230 -5.83 -11.33 -8.46
CA ARG A 230 -4.95 -11.71 -7.35
C ARG A 230 -4.09 -10.50 -7.00
N ILE A 231 -4.38 -9.88 -5.86
CA ILE A 231 -3.70 -8.66 -5.38
C ILE A 231 -3.29 -8.75 -3.92
N ASP A 232 -3.75 -9.79 -3.20
CA ASP A 232 -3.34 -10.13 -1.86
C ASP A 232 -2.34 -11.28 -1.90
N TYR A 233 -1.25 -11.17 -1.16
CA TYR A 233 -0.11 -12.09 -1.25
C TYR A 233 0.45 -12.47 0.10
N ILE A 234 1.05 -13.68 0.13
CA ILE A 234 2.00 -14.12 1.14
C ILE A 234 3.31 -14.42 0.41
N PHE A 235 4.29 -13.52 0.54
CA PHE A 235 5.64 -13.79 0.09
C PHE A 235 6.47 -14.30 1.25
N TYR A 236 7.44 -15.18 0.97
CA TYR A 236 8.31 -15.73 1.99
C TYR A 236 9.72 -15.95 1.49
N ARG A 237 10.65 -15.96 2.42
CA ARG A 237 12.03 -16.38 2.21
C ARG A 237 12.41 -17.36 3.31
N CYS A 238 13.06 -18.43 2.91
CA CYS A 238 13.64 -19.37 3.84
C CYS A 238 15.08 -19.69 3.43
N ASP A 239 15.83 -20.15 4.40
CA ASP A 239 17.17 -20.73 4.18
C ASP A 239 17.01 -22.25 4.02
N GLY A 240 17.00 -22.70 2.77
CA GLY A 240 16.89 -24.12 2.45
C GLY A 240 15.62 -24.77 3.01
N ASP A 241 15.79 -25.93 3.68
CA ASP A 241 14.70 -26.69 4.28
C ASP A 241 14.22 -26.18 5.66
N ALA A 242 14.81 -25.09 6.18
CA ALA A 242 14.55 -24.62 7.53
C ALA A 242 13.14 -24.03 7.71
N PHE A 243 12.62 -23.43 6.63
CA PHE A 243 11.29 -22.83 6.58
C PHE A 243 10.68 -23.08 5.20
N LYS A 244 9.68 -23.95 5.12
CA LYS A 244 9.12 -24.39 3.84
C LYS A 244 7.62 -24.19 3.82
N CYS A 245 7.12 -23.51 2.81
CA CYS A 245 5.68 -23.47 2.49
C CYS A 245 5.27 -24.86 1.99
N VAL A 246 4.19 -25.41 2.52
CA VAL A 246 3.65 -26.72 2.12
C VAL A 246 2.29 -26.60 1.45
N GLU A 247 1.54 -25.55 1.76
CA GLU A 247 0.20 -25.31 1.23
C GLU A 247 -0.08 -23.81 1.17
N CYS A 248 -0.85 -23.38 0.17
CA CYS A 248 -1.41 -22.03 0.10
C CYS A 248 -2.81 -22.09 -0.49
N GLU A 249 -3.77 -21.44 0.16
CA GLU A 249 -5.17 -21.47 -0.22
C GLU A 249 -5.86 -20.10 -0.12
N VAL A 250 -6.96 -19.95 -0.84
CA VAL A 250 -7.89 -18.82 -0.68
C VAL A 250 -8.95 -19.20 0.36
N THR A 251 -9.07 -18.39 1.38
CA THR A 251 -9.93 -18.63 2.54
C THR A 251 -10.88 -17.45 2.80
N MET A 252 -11.70 -17.50 3.87
CA MET A 252 -12.55 -16.40 4.31
C MET A 252 -13.49 -15.87 3.19
N GLN A 253 -14.05 -16.75 2.38
CA GLN A 253 -14.92 -16.42 1.26
C GLN A 253 -16.33 -16.01 1.74
N ARG A 254 -17.30 -16.90 1.66
CA ARG A 254 -18.64 -16.68 2.22
C ARG A 254 -18.71 -17.04 3.68
N VAL A 255 -19.45 -16.23 4.43
CA VAL A 255 -19.74 -16.55 5.83
C VAL A 255 -20.64 -17.78 5.90
N PRO A 256 -20.26 -18.85 6.63
CA PRO A 256 -21.08 -20.05 6.77
C PRO A 256 -22.49 -19.72 7.29
N GLY A 257 -23.50 -20.21 6.56
CA GLY A 257 -24.90 -19.98 6.91
C GLY A 257 -25.46 -18.58 6.61
N LYS A 258 -24.67 -17.70 6.00
CA LYS A 258 -25.09 -16.34 5.62
C LYS A 258 -25.12 -16.17 4.09
N GLN A 259 -25.84 -15.13 3.64
CA GLN A 259 -25.96 -14.78 2.22
C GLN A 259 -24.91 -13.78 1.75
N PHE A 260 -23.87 -13.50 2.55
CA PHE A 260 -22.82 -12.54 2.26
C PHE A 260 -21.42 -13.07 2.59
N SER A 261 -20.41 -12.46 1.99
CA SER A 261 -19.00 -12.77 2.16
C SER A 261 -18.42 -12.07 3.42
N PHE A 262 -17.32 -12.58 3.96
CA PHE A 262 -16.64 -11.94 5.09
C PHE A 262 -16.16 -10.53 4.73
N SER A 263 -15.64 -10.36 3.50
CA SER A 263 -15.05 -9.14 2.98
C SER A 263 -15.35 -9.01 1.49
N ASP A 264 -15.00 -7.89 0.88
CA ASP A 264 -14.91 -7.70 -0.57
C ASP A 264 -13.64 -8.31 -1.16
N HIS A 265 -12.65 -8.64 -0.31
CA HIS A 265 -11.54 -9.51 -0.64
C HIS A 265 -11.69 -10.87 0.03
N GLU A 266 -11.17 -11.90 -0.63
CA GLU A 266 -10.95 -13.21 -0.05
C GLU A 266 -9.66 -13.20 0.78
N GLY A 267 -9.58 -14.00 1.84
CA GLY A 267 -8.34 -14.20 2.59
C GLY A 267 -7.35 -15.09 1.83
N VAL A 268 -6.06 -14.95 2.12
CA VAL A 268 -5.01 -15.88 1.68
C VAL A 268 -4.40 -16.51 2.92
N SER A 269 -4.30 -17.84 2.93
CA SER A 269 -3.69 -18.62 4.00
C SER A 269 -2.55 -19.46 3.43
N ALA A 270 -1.46 -19.59 4.19
CA ALA A 270 -0.36 -20.49 3.83
C ALA A 270 0.13 -21.25 5.07
N GLU A 271 0.42 -22.52 4.88
CA GLU A 271 1.01 -23.38 5.91
C GLU A 271 2.51 -23.52 5.69
N PHE A 272 3.27 -23.37 6.79
CA PHE A 272 4.72 -23.46 6.77
C PHE A 272 5.22 -24.49 7.77
N VAL A 273 6.13 -25.35 7.32
CA VAL A 273 6.93 -26.22 8.19
C VAL A 273 8.15 -25.46 8.64
N VAL A 274 8.32 -25.33 9.96
CA VAL A 274 9.48 -24.65 10.58
C VAL A 274 10.35 -25.70 11.25
N LYS A 275 11.61 -25.87 10.84
CA LYS A 275 12.58 -26.73 11.51
C LYS A 275 13.23 -25.98 12.67
N ASP A 276 13.60 -26.74 13.71
CA ASP A 276 14.38 -26.19 14.82
C ASP A 276 15.85 -26.04 14.42
N LEU A 277 16.33 -24.80 14.48
CA LEU A 277 17.72 -24.45 14.21
C LEU A 277 18.50 -24.11 15.47
N HIS A 278 17.93 -24.32 16.67
CA HIS A 278 18.64 -24.11 17.93
C HIS A 278 19.86 -25.05 18.02
N GLY A 279 21.06 -24.45 18.02
CA GLY A 279 22.34 -25.20 18.14
C GLY A 279 22.98 -25.62 16.83
N ILE A 280 22.38 -25.35 15.69
CA ILE A 280 23.01 -25.52 14.38
C ILE A 280 23.78 -24.24 14.05
N SER A 281 25.12 -24.33 14.01
CA SER A 281 25.91 -23.22 13.46
C SER A 281 25.51 -23.07 11.98
N ARG A 282 24.96 -21.89 11.64
CA ARG A 282 24.68 -21.54 10.23
C ARG A 282 26.01 -21.42 9.50
N THR A 283 26.51 -22.55 9.04
CA THR A 283 27.73 -22.64 8.21
C THR A 283 27.29 -22.60 6.76
N ASP A 284 27.75 -21.57 6.08
CA ASP A 284 27.70 -21.26 4.66
C ASP A 284 26.34 -20.81 4.07
N PRO A 285 26.33 -19.59 3.51
CA PRO A 285 25.18 -19.09 2.74
C PRO A 285 25.09 -19.71 1.33
N ALA A 286 25.61 -20.91 1.14
CA ALA A 286 25.86 -21.48 -0.19
C ALA A 286 24.64 -22.01 -0.94
N GLU A 287 23.44 -22.03 -0.35
CA GLU A 287 22.21 -22.54 -1.00
C GLU A 287 20.98 -21.63 -0.86
N ALA A 288 21.11 -20.41 -0.35
CA ALA A 288 20.03 -19.45 -0.52
C ALA A 288 19.91 -19.14 -2.02
N ASP A 289 18.71 -19.30 -2.60
CA ASP A 289 18.43 -18.87 -3.98
C ASP A 289 18.80 -17.37 -4.09
N GLU A 290 20.04 -17.09 -4.50
CA GLU A 290 20.44 -15.70 -4.76
C GLU A 290 19.51 -15.14 -5.84
N PRO A 291 19.03 -13.90 -5.67
CA PRO A 291 18.20 -13.26 -6.67
C PRO A 291 18.88 -13.33 -8.04
N ASP A 292 18.17 -13.78 -9.06
CA ASP A 292 18.68 -13.78 -10.44
C ASP A 292 19.10 -12.37 -10.83
N ILE A 293 20.40 -12.12 -10.85
CA ILE A 293 21.01 -10.83 -11.12
C ILE A 293 20.50 -10.22 -12.45
N HIS A 294 20.22 -11.07 -13.44
CA HIS A 294 19.69 -10.59 -14.72
C HIS A 294 18.27 -10.04 -14.56
N ARG A 295 17.39 -10.75 -13.86
CA ARG A 295 16.03 -10.32 -13.55
C ARG A 295 16.00 -9.06 -12.69
N VAL A 296 16.83 -9.03 -11.64
CA VAL A 296 16.97 -7.84 -10.79
C VAL A 296 17.34 -6.62 -11.63
N LYS A 297 18.32 -6.74 -12.52
CA LYS A 297 18.74 -5.66 -13.40
C LYS A 297 17.63 -5.20 -14.35
N GLU A 298 16.89 -6.13 -14.95
CA GLU A 298 15.76 -5.85 -15.83
C GLU A 298 14.68 -5.06 -15.08
N VAL A 299 14.24 -5.56 -13.93
CA VAL A 299 13.21 -4.95 -13.08
C VAL A 299 13.64 -3.55 -12.60
N LEU A 300 14.88 -3.37 -12.15
CA LEU A 300 15.39 -2.07 -11.74
C LEU A 300 15.47 -1.08 -12.90
N THR A 301 15.83 -1.54 -14.10
CA THR A 301 15.87 -0.70 -15.32
C THR A 301 14.46 -0.26 -15.71
N GLU A 302 13.49 -1.15 -15.68
CA GLU A 302 12.09 -0.83 -15.94
C GLU A 302 11.53 0.14 -14.90
N THR A 303 11.89 -0.07 -13.61
CA THR A 303 11.54 0.86 -12.51
C THR A 303 12.07 2.26 -12.79
N CYS A 304 13.33 2.39 -13.24
CA CYS A 304 13.89 3.68 -13.65
C CYS A 304 13.08 4.34 -14.77
N SER A 305 12.65 3.55 -15.75
CA SER A 305 11.85 4.06 -16.88
C SER A 305 10.51 4.63 -16.40
N VAL A 306 9.78 3.89 -15.57
CA VAL A 306 8.48 4.32 -15.02
C VAL A 306 8.64 5.57 -14.15
N VAL A 307 9.65 5.59 -13.27
CA VAL A 307 9.89 6.72 -12.37
C VAL A 307 10.36 7.96 -13.15
N SER A 308 11.17 7.80 -14.21
CA SER A 308 11.58 8.91 -15.06
C SER A 308 10.40 9.49 -15.83
N ALA A 309 9.54 8.66 -16.41
CA ALA A 309 8.31 9.11 -17.06
C ALA A 309 7.37 9.84 -16.08
N ALA A 310 7.31 9.40 -14.81
CA ALA A 310 6.55 10.10 -13.80
C ALA A 310 7.11 11.49 -13.49
N ILE A 311 8.44 11.67 -13.46
CA ILE A 311 9.07 12.98 -13.30
C ILE A 311 8.70 13.90 -14.46
N ASP A 312 8.75 13.40 -15.69
CA ASP A 312 8.43 14.19 -16.88
C ASP A 312 6.95 14.60 -16.94
N ALA A 313 6.08 13.80 -16.31
CA ALA A 313 4.65 14.08 -16.20
C ALA A 313 4.30 15.05 -15.06
N LEU A 314 5.23 15.34 -14.13
CA LEU A 314 4.96 16.26 -13.02
C LEU A 314 4.64 17.67 -13.55
N PRO A 315 3.63 18.34 -12.96
CA PRO A 315 3.31 19.71 -13.32
C PRO A 315 4.52 20.62 -13.12
N SER A 316 5.08 21.15 -14.19
CA SER A 316 6.09 22.21 -14.09
C SER A 316 5.41 23.51 -13.66
N LEU A 317 5.95 24.17 -12.64
CA LEU A 317 5.60 25.57 -12.33
C LEU A 317 6.03 26.45 -13.50
N ASN A 318 5.11 26.62 -14.46
CA ASN A 318 5.34 27.52 -15.55
C ASN A 318 4.90 28.95 -15.17
N PHE A 319 5.36 29.90 -15.94
CA PHE A 319 5.05 31.34 -15.75
C PHE A 319 3.55 31.62 -15.63
N LYS A 320 2.70 30.82 -16.29
CA LYS A 320 1.24 30.95 -16.21
C LYS A 320 0.70 30.68 -14.80
N GLN A 321 1.18 29.65 -14.13
CA GLN A 321 0.73 29.31 -12.75
C GLN A 321 1.18 30.39 -11.76
N ILE A 322 2.38 30.90 -11.90
CA ILE A 322 2.87 32.03 -11.11
C ILE A 322 2.00 33.28 -11.38
N SER A 323 1.66 33.56 -12.64
CA SER A 323 0.77 34.65 -13.01
C SER A 323 -0.63 34.50 -12.39
N TYR A 324 -1.18 33.28 -12.33
CA TYR A 324 -2.45 33.04 -11.64
C TYR A 324 -2.37 33.33 -10.14
N ILE A 325 -1.28 32.99 -9.47
CA ILE A 325 -1.09 33.32 -8.06
C ILE A 325 -1.08 34.85 -7.86
N PHE A 326 -0.34 35.58 -8.70
CA PHE A 326 -0.32 37.05 -8.64
C PHE A 326 -1.67 37.66 -8.98
N PHE A 327 -2.38 37.15 -9.97
CA PHE A 327 -3.72 37.58 -10.33
C PHE A 327 -4.68 37.36 -9.17
N MET A 328 -4.63 36.22 -8.51
CA MET A 328 -5.44 35.93 -7.33
C MET A 328 -5.11 36.82 -6.13
N LEU A 329 -3.83 37.07 -5.87
CA LEU A 329 -3.41 38.04 -4.85
C LEU A 329 -3.94 39.46 -5.15
N PHE A 330 -3.96 39.87 -6.41
CA PHE A 330 -4.57 41.13 -6.82
C PHE A 330 -6.05 41.20 -6.46
N PHE A 331 -6.82 40.14 -6.67
CA PHE A 331 -8.24 40.10 -6.29
C PHE A 331 -8.45 40.14 -4.75
N ILE A 332 -7.56 39.51 -3.98
CA ILE A 332 -7.59 39.58 -2.51
C ILE A 332 -7.35 41.04 -2.04
N LEU A 333 -6.41 41.73 -2.70
CA LEU A 333 -6.02 43.08 -2.31
C LEU A 333 -6.96 44.16 -2.93
N SER A 334 -7.71 43.84 -3.98
CA SER A 334 -8.56 44.81 -4.69
C SER A 334 -9.56 45.54 -3.81
N PRO A 335 -10.18 44.92 -2.78
CA PRO A 335 -11.08 45.68 -1.88
C PRO A 335 -10.37 46.72 -0.99
N ILE A 336 -9.09 46.45 -0.71
CA ILE A 336 -8.24 47.37 0.07
C ILE A 336 -7.75 48.51 -0.83
N LEU A 337 -7.46 48.20 -2.10
CA LEU A 337 -6.94 49.17 -3.06
C LEU A 337 -8.05 50.04 -3.69
N PHE A 338 -9.26 49.52 -3.80
CA PHE A 338 -10.41 50.21 -4.39
C PHE A 338 -11.59 50.18 -3.40
N PRO A 339 -11.59 51.00 -2.34
CA PRO A 339 -12.73 51.11 -1.44
C PRO A 339 -13.93 51.62 -2.26
N CYS A 340 -15.03 50.86 -2.25
CA CYS A 340 -16.28 51.33 -2.87
C CYS A 340 -16.66 52.68 -2.30
N CYS A 341 -16.88 53.67 -3.16
CA CYS A 341 -17.41 54.97 -2.78
C CYS A 341 -18.70 54.78 -2.00
N GLU A 342 -18.79 55.41 -0.85
CA GLU A 342 -19.87 55.25 0.11
C GLU A 342 -21.14 55.94 -0.42
N ASP A 343 -21.98 55.20 -1.11
CA ASP A 343 -23.40 55.54 -1.23
C ASP A 343 -24.17 54.76 -0.14
N SER A 344 -24.77 55.49 0.76
CA SER A 344 -25.56 55.12 1.94
C SER A 344 -25.47 53.64 2.44
N PRO A 345 -25.03 53.40 3.69
CA PRO A 345 -24.69 52.07 4.23
C PRO A 345 -25.86 51.08 4.37
N LEU A 346 -27.08 51.47 4.05
CA LEU A 346 -28.30 50.67 4.16
C LEU A 346 -28.96 50.29 2.82
N SER A 347 -28.28 50.58 1.68
CA SER A 347 -28.83 50.14 0.39
C SER A 347 -28.61 48.64 0.20
N LEU A 348 -29.61 47.94 -0.36
CA LEU A 348 -29.53 46.50 -0.68
C LEU A 348 -28.30 46.17 -1.58
N HIS A 349 -27.95 47.11 -2.46
CA HIS A 349 -26.76 46.99 -3.33
C HIS A 349 -25.46 47.02 -2.55
N PHE A 350 -25.34 47.82 -1.50
CA PHE A 350 -24.16 47.88 -0.63
C PHE A 350 -23.98 46.58 0.15
N ILE A 351 -25.03 46.01 0.71
CA ILE A 351 -25.01 44.76 1.45
C ILE A 351 -24.63 43.62 0.51
N PHE A 352 -25.24 43.56 -0.68
CA PHE A 352 -24.95 42.53 -1.69
C PHE A 352 -23.51 42.63 -2.22
N GLY A 353 -23.01 43.83 -2.46
CA GLY A 353 -21.62 44.07 -2.89
C GLY A 353 -20.60 43.60 -1.84
N LYS A 354 -20.83 43.88 -0.55
CA LYS A 354 -19.98 43.40 0.55
C LYS A 354 -20.02 41.88 0.70
N LEU A 355 -21.18 41.26 0.58
CA LEU A 355 -21.32 39.79 0.63
C LEU A 355 -20.58 39.14 -0.52
N LEU A 356 -20.72 39.64 -1.75
CA LEU A 356 -20.02 39.16 -2.91
C LEU A 356 -18.48 39.28 -2.73
N HIS A 357 -18.03 40.37 -2.14
CA HIS A 357 -16.61 40.58 -1.83
C HIS A 357 -16.05 39.53 -0.85
N VAL A 358 -16.77 39.27 0.22
CA VAL A 358 -16.39 38.23 1.21
C VAL A 358 -16.32 36.85 0.54
N ILE A 359 -17.29 36.51 -0.31
CA ILE A 359 -17.29 35.28 -1.08
C ILE A 359 -16.05 35.18 -2.00
N CYS A 360 -15.74 36.25 -2.73
CA CYS A 360 -14.56 36.30 -3.58
C CYS A 360 -13.25 36.08 -2.79
N ILE A 361 -13.13 36.73 -1.62
CA ILE A 361 -11.96 36.52 -0.73
C ILE A 361 -11.84 35.04 -0.32
N ILE A 362 -12.94 34.45 0.17
CA ILE A 362 -12.96 33.05 0.60
C ILE A 362 -12.53 32.11 -0.54
N ILE A 363 -13.13 32.28 -1.72
CA ILE A 363 -12.79 31.47 -2.91
C ILE A 363 -11.31 31.63 -3.27
N THR A 364 -10.80 32.87 -3.23
CA THR A 364 -9.40 33.15 -3.59
C THR A 364 -8.42 32.54 -2.60
N VAL A 365 -8.72 32.59 -1.29
CA VAL A 365 -7.91 31.93 -0.25
C VAL A 365 -7.88 30.43 -0.45
N ILE A 366 -9.04 29.80 -0.71
CA ILE A 366 -9.14 28.36 -0.97
C ILE A 366 -8.32 27.97 -2.20
N LEU A 367 -8.48 28.68 -3.32
CA LEU A 367 -7.77 28.39 -4.56
C LEU A 367 -6.26 28.62 -4.43
N SER A 368 -5.83 29.67 -3.71
CA SER A 368 -4.41 29.94 -3.46
C SER A 368 -3.79 28.84 -2.59
N GLY A 369 -4.49 28.40 -1.54
CA GLY A 369 -4.07 27.28 -0.71
C GLY A 369 -3.95 25.98 -1.50
N PHE A 370 -4.91 25.72 -2.40
CA PHE A 370 -4.87 24.55 -3.28
C PHE A 370 -3.68 24.59 -4.27
N LEU A 371 -3.43 25.72 -4.91
CA LEU A 371 -2.28 25.88 -5.81
C LEU A 371 -0.96 25.70 -5.05
N PHE A 372 -0.85 26.29 -3.86
CA PHE A 372 0.33 26.14 -3.02
C PHE A 372 0.57 24.66 -2.65
N TYR A 373 -0.49 23.95 -2.28
CA TYR A 373 -0.43 22.52 -2.02
C TYR A 373 0.05 21.73 -3.23
N LEU A 374 -0.51 22.00 -4.44
CA LEU A 374 -0.09 21.30 -5.67
C LEU A 374 1.41 21.49 -5.95
N VAL A 375 1.92 22.70 -5.69
CA VAL A 375 3.36 23.00 -5.86
C VAL A 375 4.21 22.21 -4.89
N LEU A 376 3.82 22.19 -3.61
CA LEU A 376 4.56 21.44 -2.58
C LEU A 376 4.55 19.95 -2.88
N ASN A 377 3.39 19.41 -3.21
CA ASN A 377 3.22 17.99 -3.53
C ASN A 377 4.08 17.58 -4.73
N SER A 378 4.06 18.36 -5.81
CA SER A 378 4.89 18.06 -6.99
C SER A 378 6.40 18.10 -6.68
N ARG A 379 6.84 18.99 -5.78
CA ARG A 379 8.24 19.04 -5.35
C ARG A 379 8.61 17.86 -4.45
N GLU A 380 7.70 17.44 -3.58
CA GLU A 380 7.89 16.25 -2.75
C GLU A 380 7.99 15.00 -3.63
N GLU A 381 7.06 14.81 -4.56
CA GLU A 381 7.10 13.71 -5.52
C GLU A 381 8.39 13.71 -6.33
N TYR A 382 8.79 14.86 -6.87
CA TYR A 382 10.05 15.00 -7.61
C TYR A 382 11.25 14.54 -6.76
N SER A 383 11.30 14.96 -5.50
CA SER A 383 12.39 14.59 -4.59
C SER A 383 12.41 13.09 -4.30
N VAL A 384 11.23 12.48 -4.10
CA VAL A 384 11.10 11.04 -3.90
C VAL A 384 11.56 10.27 -5.13
N TYR A 385 11.07 10.64 -6.31
CA TYR A 385 11.46 10.00 -7.58
C TYR A 385 12.96 10.12 -7.85
N LYS A 386 13.54 11.29 -7.63
CA LYS A 386 14.99 11.50 -7.78
C LYS A 386 15.80 10.64 -6.81
N ASN A 387 15.36 10.53 -5.55
CA ASN A 387 16.01 9.65 -4.58
C ASN A 387 15.97 8.19 -5.03
N VAL A 388 14.81 7.69 -5.49
CA VAL A 388 14.66 6.32 -5.99
C VAL A 388 15.60 6.07 -7.16
N LEU A 389 15.66 6.96 -8.15
CA LEU A 389 16.57 6.83 -9.28
C LEU A 389 18.04 6.79 -8.87
N GLN A 390 18.46 7.65 -7.92
CA GLN A 390 19.84 7.66 -7.43
C GLN A 390 20.21 6.36 -6.70
N VAL A 391 19.30 5.82 -5.89
CA VAL A 391 19.56 4.58 -5.16
C VAL A 391 19.61 3.38 -6.11
N ILE A 392 18.70 3.33 -7.11
CA ILE A 392 18.73 2.28 -8.15
C ILE A 392 20.03 2.37 -8.98
N ASP A 393 20.49 3.56 -9.32
CA ASP A 393 21.76 3.75 -10.05
C ASP A 393 22.96 3.16 -9.26
N ILE A 394 22.99 3.39 -7.95
CA ILE A 394 24.01 2.78 -7.06
C ILE A 394 23.91 1.26 -7.10
N GLN A 395 22.69 0.69 -7.03
CA GLN A 395 22.48 -0.76 -7.06
C GLN A 395 22.91 -1.36 -8.42
N LEU A 396 22.52 -0.73 -9.54
CA LEU A 396 22.89 -1.17 -10.88
C LEU A 396 24.42 -1.11 -11.10
N LYS A 397 25.11 -0.10 -10.57
CA LYS A 397 26.57 -0.02 -10.59
C LYS A 397 27.24 -1.12 -9.77
N ARG A 398 26.62 -1.50 -8.64
CA ARG A 398 27.11 -2.62 -7.82
C ARG A 398 26.99 -3.96 -8.56
N ILE A 399 25.88 -4.18 -9.26
CA ILE A 399 25.60 -5.39 -10.02
C ILE A 399 26.50 -5.49 -11.27
N ASN A 400 26.95 -4.37 -11.86
CA ASN A 400 27.77 -4.37 -13.06
C ASN A 400 29.09 -3.61 -12.88
N PRO A 401 30.08 -4.22 -12.20
CA PRO A 401 31.36 -3.55 -11.85
C PRO A 401 32.20 -3.13 -13.05
N GLN A 402 31.98 -3.69 -14.24
CA GLN A 402 32.74 -3.30 -15.45
C GLN A 402 32.40 -1.88 -15.95
N LYS A 403 31.24 -1.33 -15.61
CA LYS A 403 30.91 0.07 -15.87
C LYS A 403 31.69 1.04 -14.96
N ARG A 404 32.08 0.61 -13.77
CA ARG A 404 32.84 1.39 -12.79
C ARG A 404 34.23 1.80 -13.28
N VAL A 405 34.84 0.98 -14.11
CA VAL A 405 36.21 1.23 -14.65
C VAL A 405 36.21 2.27 -15.78
N LYS A 406 35.14 2.32 -16.60
CA LYS A 406 35.08 3.24 -17.73
C LYS A 406 34.77 4.69 -17.36
N GLU A 407 34.03 4.93 -16.28
CA GLU A 407 33.68 6.32 -15.86
C GLU A 407 34.83 7.00 -15.11
N ASN A 408 35.72 6.23 -14.44
CA ASN A 408 36.92 6.78 -13.79
C ASN A 408 38.04 7.16 -14.77
N PHE A 409 37.97 6.76 -16.05
CA PHE A 409 38.94 7.14 -17.08
C PHE A 409 38.58 8.42 -17.86
N HIS A 410 37.43 9.03 -17.57
CA HIS A 410 36.99 10.28 -18.18
C HIS A 410 37.05 11.52 -17.25
N LEU A 411 37.65 11.35 -16.06
CA LEU A 411 37.85 12.42 -15.07
C LEU A 411 39.31 12.77 -14.81
N GLU A 412 40.23 12.36 -15.73
CA GLU A 412 41.59 12.88 -15.79
C GLU A 412 41.80 13.84 -16.98
#